data_27eb2cb2553749011057bc10b5883d33
#
_entry.id   27eb2cb2553749011057bc10b5883d33
#
_cell.length_a   1.000
_cell.length_b   1.000
_cell.length_c   1.000
_cell.angle_alpha   90.00
_cell.angle_beta   90.00
_cell.angle_gamma   90.00
#
_symmetry.space_group_name_H-M   'P 1'
#
loop_
_entity.id
_entity.type
_entity.pdbx_description
1 polymer ?
#
loop_
_entity_poly.entity_id
_entity_poly.type
_entity_poly.pdbx_seq_one_letter_code
_entity_poly.pdbx_strand_id
1 'polypeptide(L)'
;TFQVTNQITFEGKYTNRYDVTILINGLPLVQVELKRSGVDMTEAFNQIMRYRKHTFTGLFRYIQVFVISNSQETRYFSNSDGEILKSHMFYWSDVENNRINVLSEFAESFMEKCHLAKMIARYMVINETDKLLMVMRPYQVYAVEALVRQALETKNNGYIWHTTGSGKTLTSFKASQIIAQEESIEKVFFLVDRKDLDSQTLAEFNKFEADSVDMTDNTYKLLKQMGDRTKPLILTTIQKMANAVKSEHKVI
;
A
#
# COMPACT_ATOMS: atom_id res chain seq x y z
N THR A 1 10.88 -15.11 -11.26
CA THR A 1 10.96 -14.78 -12.72
C THR A 1 9.91 -13.76 -13.11
N PHE A 2 10.31 -12.78 -13.95
CA PHE A 2 9.40 -11.83 -14.60
C PHE A 2 9.20 -12.23 -16.04
N GLN A 3 7.96 -12.17 -16.51
CA GLN A 3 7.56 -12.47 -17.88
C GLN A 3 6.61 -11.39 -18.35
N VAL A 4 6.70 -11.03 -19.60
CA VAL A 4 5.79 -10.08 -20.26
C VAL A 4 5.18 -10.78 -21.45
N THR A 5 3.88 -10.70 -21.56
CA THR A 5 3.13 -11.20 -22.71
C THR A 5 2.22 -10.11 -23.25
N ASN A 6 2.02 -10.11 -24.54
CA ASN A 6 1.18 -9.15 -25.22
C ASN A 6 0.08 -9.82 -26.00
N GLN A 7 -1.00 -9.08 -26.23
CA GLN A 7 -2.12 -9.48 -27.07
C GLN A 7 -2.72 -10.86 -26.74
N ILE A 8 -2.82 -11.16 -25.44
CA ILE A 8 -3.50 -12.39 -25.01
C ILE A 8 -4.98 -12.28 -25.38
N THR A 9 -5.43 -13.25 -26.20
CA THR A 9 -6.85 -13.36 -26.54
C THR A 9 -7.52 -14.27 -25.56
N PHE A 10 -8.61 -13.80 -24.96
CA PHE A 10 -9.47 -14.56 -24.08
C PHE A 10 -10.82 -14.77 -24.73
N GLU A 11 -11.16 -16.04 -24.97
CA GLU A 11 -12.46 -16.44 -25.52
C GLU A 11 -13.41 -16.77 -24.37
N GLY A 12 -14.46 -15.96 -24.23
CA GLY A 12 -15.51 -16.13 -23.23
C GLY A 12 -16.84 -15.68 -23.81
N LYS A 13 -17.71 -15.12 -22.98
CA LYS A 13 -18.95 -14.46 -23.46
C LYS A 13 -18.66 -13.36 -24.50
N TYR A 14 -17.48 -12.76 -24.42
CA TYR A 14 -16.93 -11.81 -25.37
C TYR A 14 -15.47 -12.20 -25.65
N THR A 15 -15.03 -12.08 -26.89
CA THR A 15 -13.61 -12.19 -27.24
C THR A 15 -12.94 -10.88 -26.86
N ASN A 16 -12.03 -10.91 -25.91
CA ASN A 16 -11.23 -9.76 -25.50
C ASN A 16 -9.76 -10.03 -25.74
N ARG A 17 -9.05 -9.00 -26.14
CA ARG A 17 -7.61 -9.02 -26.34
C ARG A 17 -6.98 -8.05 -25.37
N TYR A 18 -6.15 -8.57 -24.47
CA TYR A 18 -5.43 -7.78 -23.48
C TYR A 18 -4.13 -7.26 -24.09
N ASP A 19 -3.83 -5.98 -23.92
CA ASP A 19 -2.68 -5.38 -24.59
C ASP A 19 -1.37 -5.93 -24.05
N VAL A 20 -1.08 -5.74 -22.75
CA VAL A 20 0.13 -6.26 -22.12
C VAL A 20 -0.18 -6.79 -20.73
N THR A 21 0.32 -7.97 -20.41
CA THR A 21 0.22 -8.57 -19.09
C THR A 21 1.62 -8.88 -18.56
N ILE A 22 1.91 -8.48 -17.33
CA ILE A 22 3.16 -8.80 -16.64
C ILE A 22 2.87 -9.91 -15.64
N LEU A 23 3.65 -11.00 -15.76
CA LEU A 23 3.58 -12.13 -14.87
C LEU A 23 4.81 -12.15 -13.94
N ILE A 24 4.56 -12.46 -12.68
CA ILE A 24 5.61 -12.71 -11.70
C ILE A 24 5.45 -14.14 -11.20
N ASN A 25 6.48 -14.95 -11.41
CA ASN A 25 6.46 -16.38 -11.10
C ASN A 25 5.26 -17.11 -11.75
N GLY A 26 4.90 -16.73 -12.97
CA GLY A 26 3.80 -17.33 -13.72
C GLY A 26 2.40 -16.78 -13.39
N LEU A 27 2.26 -15.95 -12.37
CA LEU A 27 0.98 -15.33 -12.02
C LEU A 27 0.84 -13.96 -12.72
N PRO A 28 -0.26 -13.70 -13.43
CA PRO A 28 -0.54 -12.40 -14.03
C PRO A 28 -0.90 -11.39 -12.91
N LEU A 29 0.03 -10.50 -12.58
CA LEU A 29 -0.15 -9.55 -11.48
C LEU A 29 -0.37 -8.11 -11.94
N VAL A 30 0.04 -7.78 -13.17
CA VAL A 30 -0.18 -6.44 -13.72
C VAL A 30 -0.79 -6.52 -15.11
N GLN A 31 -1.85 -5.76 -15.32
CA GLN A 31 -2.46 -5.58 -16.63
C GLN A 31 -2.27 -4.15 -17.10
N VAL A 32 -1.73 -4.00 -18.30
CA VAL A 32 -1.53 -2.71 -18.98
C VAL A 32 -2.51 -2.60 -20.13
N GLU A 33 -3.24 -1.51 -20.19
CA GLU A 33 -4.14 -1.16 -21.29
C GLU A 33 -3.64 0.09 -22.01
N LEU A 34 -3.45 -0.01 -23.31
CA LEU A 34 -2.88 1.02 -24.13
C LEU A 34 -3.92 1.65 -25.06
N LYS A 35 -3.87 2.95 -25.17
CA LYS A 35 -4.70 3.73 -26.10
C LYS A 35 -3.81 4.58 -27.01
N ARG A 36 -4.36 4.95 -28.16
CA ARG A 36 -3.72 5.91 -29.05
C ARG A 36 -3.61 7.28 -28.38
N SER A 37 -2.59 8.03 -28.76
CA SER A 37 -2.44 9.42 -28.33
C SER A 37 -3.73 10.22 -28.58
N GLY A 38 -4.12 11.04 -27.61
CA GLY A 38 -5.33 11.86 -27.67
C GLY A 38 -6.63 11.17 -27.26
N VAL A 39 -6.63 9.86 -27.00
CA VAL A 39 -7.79 9.15 -26.43
C VAL A 39 -7.89 9.42 -24.92
N ASP A 40 -9.09 9.70 -24.45
CA ASP A 40 -9.34 9.94 -23.03
C ASP A 40 -9.06 8.68 -22.19
N MET A 41 -8.37 8.85 -21.09
CA MET A 41 -8.02 7.76 -20.16
C MET A 41 -9.26 7.07 -19.57
N THR A 42 -10.40 7.72 -19.61
CA THR A 42 -11.70 7.15 -19.24
C THR A 42 -12.06 5.93 -20.08
N GLU A 43 -11.71 5.92 -21.37
CA GLU A 43 -11.96 4.75 -22.22
C GLU A 43 -11.17 3.54 -21.79
N ALA A 44 -9.87 3.72 -21.50
CA ALA A 44 -9.01 2.66 -20.99
C ALA A 44 -9.53 2.14 -19.64
N PHE A 45 -9.89 3.03 -18.75
CA PHE A 45 -10.49 2.67 -17.45
C PHE A 45 -11.76 1.84 -17.62
N ASN A 46 -12.71 2.30 -18.43
CA ASN A 46 -13.96 1.59 -18.68
C ASN A 46 -13.73 0.23 -19.34
N GLN A 47 -12.70 0.11 -20.16
CA GLN A 47 -12.31 -1.17 -20.77
C GLN A 47 -11.81 -2.16 -19.73
N ILE A 48 -10.95 -1.74 -18.83
CA ILE A 48 -10.50 -2.58 -17.69
C ILE A 48 -11.68 -2.96 -16.80
N MET A 49 -12.60 -2.05 -16.49
CA MET A 49 -13.79 -2.38 -15.70
C MET A 49 -14.66 -3.42 -16.39
N ARG A 50 -14.78 -3.37 -17.71
CA ARG A 50 -15.48 -4.39 -18.49
C ARG A 50 -14.75 -5.75 -18.43
N TYR A 51 -13.43 -5.78 -18.58
CA TYR A 51 -12.63 -7.01 -18.45
C TYR A 51 -12.80 -7.63 -17.06
N ARG A 52 -12.66 -6.81 -16.03
CA ARG A 52 -12.82 -7.22 -14.63
C ARG A 52 -14.18 -7.88 -14.38
N LYS A 53 -15.24 -7.33 -14.94
CA LYS A 53 -16.61 -7.83 -14.77
C LYS A 53 -16.87 -9.14 -15.54
N HIS A 54 -16.26 -9.34 -16.69
CA HIS A 54 -16.69 -10.37 -17.63
C HIS A 54 -15.63 -11.40 -18.01
N THR A 55 -14.34 -11.08 -17.89
CA THR A 55 -13.29 -11.91 -18.49
C THR A 55 -12.11 -12.22 -17.57
N PHE A 56 -11.91 -11.50 -16.48
CA PHE A 56 -10.88 -11.85 -15.51
C PHE A 56 -11.31 -13.07 -14.69
N THR A 57 -11.09 -14.25 -15.26
CA THR A 57 -11.36 -15.56 -14.66
C THR A 57 -10.07 -16.36 -14.55
N GLY A 58 -10.09 -17.47 -13.81
CA GLY A 58 -8.91 -18.30 -13.63
C GLY A 58 -7.74 -17.50 -13.05
N LEU A 59 -6.57 -17.59 -13.68
CA LEU A 59 -5.35 -16.89 -13.21
C LEU A 59 -5.45 -15.37 -13.29
N PHE A 60 -6.25 -14.81 -14.20
CA PHE A 60 -6.41 -13.35 -14.32
C PHE A 60 -7.12 -12.71 -13.12
N ARG A 61 -7.72 -13.49 -12.24
CA ARG A 61 -8.23 -12.99 -10.94
C ARG A 61 -7.12 -12.49 -10.01
N TYR A 62 -5.88 -12.93 -10.23
CA TYR A 62 -4.74 -12.51 -9.42
C TYR A 62 -4.13 -11.18 -9.84
N ILE A 63 -4.62 -10.53 -10.90
CA ILE A 63 -4.18 -9.17 -11.25
C ILE A 63 -4.42 -8.26 -10.07
N GLN A 64 -3.36 -7.57 -9.63
CA GLN A 64 -3.35 -6.64 -8.49
C GLN A 64 -3.26 -5.19 -8.93
N VAL A 65 -2.54 -4.91 -10.00
CA VAL A 65 -2.30 -3.56 -10.48
C VAL A 65 -2.76 -3.43 -11.93
N PHE A 66 -3.46 -2.35 -12.20
CA PHE A 66 -3.78 -1.89 -13.53
C PHE A 66 -2.93 -0.68 -13.89
N VAL A 67 -2.45 -0.65 -15.12
CA VAL A 67 -1.79 0.50 -15.71
C VAL A 67 -2.53 0.87 -16.98
N ILE A 68 -2.82 2.14 -17.17
CA ILE A 68 -3.45 2.67 -18.37
C ILE A 68 -2.58 3.77 -18.96
N SER A 69 -2.42 3.79 -20.28
CA SER A 69 -1.62 4.80 -20.95
C SER A 69 -2.15 5.13 -22.34
N ASN A 70 -2.04 6.40 -22.72
CA ASN A 70 -2.29 6.88 -24.10
C ASN A 70 -1.04 7.51 -24.72
N SER A 71 0.16 7.13 -24.26
CA SER A 71 1.48 7.65 -24.61
C SER A 71 1.82 9.03 -24.04
N GLN A 72 0.85 9.88 -23.79
CA GLN A 72 1.03 11.23 -23.21
C GLN A 72 0.79 11.24 -21.71
N GLU A 73 -0.02 10.30 -21.25
CA GLU A 73 -0.44 10.19 -19.87
C GLU A 73 -0.44 8.71 -19.47
N THR A 74 0.14 8.41 -18.31
CA THR A 74 0.16 7.07 -17.73
C THR A 74 -0.33 7.14 -16.30
N ARG A 75 -1.24 6.25 -15.93
CA ARG A 75 -1.78 6.13 -14.57
C ARG A 75 -1.81 4.68 -14.14
N TYR A 76 -1.79 4.47 -12.84
CA TYR A 76 -1.92 3.15 -12.23
C TYR A 76 -2.97 3.16 -11.10
N PHE A 77 -3.54 2.00 -10.85
CA PHE A 77 -4.49 1.77 -9.76
C PHE A 77 -4.55 0.29 -9.40
N SER A 78 -5.05 0.00 -8.22
CA SER A 78 -5.18 -1.39 -7.74
C SER A 78 -6.47 -2.04 -8.22
N ASN A 79 -6.41 -3.37 -8.36
CA ASN A 79 -7.60 -4.20 -8.46
C ASN A 79 -8.20 -4.39 -7.06
N SER A 80 -9.51 -4.48 -6.96
CA SER A 80 -10.22 -4.57 -5.70
C SER A 80 -11.55 -5.27 -5.91
N ASP A 81 -12.04 -6.02 -4.94
CA ASP A 81 -13.36 -6.66 -5.05
C ASP A 81 -14.50 -5.63 -5.00
N GLY A 82 -14.27 -4.52 -4.34
CA GLY A 82 -15.21 -3.39 -4.29
C GLY A 82 -15.25 -2.56 -5.57
N GLU A 83 -15.95 -1.45 -5.52
CA GLU A 83 -16.04 -0.50 -6.62
C GLU A 83 -14.71 0.27 -6.77
N ILE A 84 -14.18 0.29 -7.98
CA ILE A 84 -13.00 1.08 -8.32
C ILE A 84 -13.46 2.40 -8.92
N LEU A 85 -13.14 3.50 -8.25
CA LEU A 85 -13.48 4.84 -8.71
C LEU A 85 -12.34 5.43 -9.55
N LYS A 86 -12.66 6.34 -10.49
CA LYS A 86 -11.66 7.07 -11.28
C LYS A 86 -10.69 7.88 -10.40
N SER A 87 -11.12 8.30 -9.22
CA SER A 87 -10.27 8.99 -8.23
C SER A 87 -9.17 8.11 -7.65
N HIS A 88 -9.25 6.78 -7.84
CA HIS A 88 -8.22 5.83 -7.43
C HIS A 88 -7.08 5.67 -8.46
N MET A 89 -7.16 6.35 -9.60
CA MET A 89 -6.09 6.37 -10.59
C MET A 89 -5.04 7.41 -10.23
N PHE A 90 -3.80 6.98 -10.04
CA PHE A 90 -2.69 7.82 -9.62
C PHE A 90 -1.67 7.97 -10.74
N TYR A 91 -1.00 9.13 -10.79
CA TYR A 91 0.24 9.30 -11.52
C TYR A 91 1.40 8.77 -10.70
N TRP A 92 2.40 8.23 -11.37
CA TRP A 92 3.70 8.02 -10.74
C TRP A 92 4.49 9.33 -10.75
N SER A 93 5.37 9.50 -9.79
CA SER A 93 6.28 10.66 -9.73
C SER A 93 7.64 10.22 -9.21
N ASP A 94 8.66 11.03 -9.45
CA ASP A 94 9.97 10.89 -8.81
C ASP A 94 9.96 11.40 -7.35
N VAL A 95 11.15 11.39 -6.72
CA VAL A 95 11.31 11.80 -5.32
C VAL A 95 11.10 13.31 -5.12
N GLU A 96 11.29 14.13 -6.14
CA GLU A 96 11.02 15.56 -6.17
C GLU A 96 9.55 15.88 -6.47
N ASN A 97 8.72 14.83 -6.63
CA ASN A 97 7.31 14.90 -6.96
C ASN A 97 7.01 15.42 -8.39
N ASN A 98 7.97 15.29 -9.32
CA ASN A 98 7.73 15.52 -10.73
C ASN A 98 6.97 14.34 -11.32
N ARG A 99 5.86 14.61 -12.01
CA ARG A 99 5.04 13.54 -12.60
C ARG A 99 5.75 12.88 -13.78
N ILE A 100 5.68 11.57 -13.82
CA ILE A 100 6.17 10.72 -14.90
C ILE A 100 4.96 10.30 -15.74
N ASN A 101 4.74 11.02 -16.83
CA ASN A 101 3.56 10.85 -17.68
C ASN A 101 3.83 9.91 -18.86
N VAL A 102 5.02 9.97 -19.43
CA VAL A 102 5.39 9.21 -20.63
C VAL A 102 5.53 7.73 -20.28
N LEU A 103 4.94 6.86 -21.10
CA LEU A 103 4.91 5.43 -20.84
C LEU A 103 6.31 4.79 -20.73
N SER A 104 7.29 5.22 -21.55
CA SER A 104 8.65 4.70 -21.48
C SER A 104 9.32 5.02 -20.13
N GLU A 105 9.23 6.27 -19.69
CA GLU A 105 9.77 6.71 -18.40
C GLU A 105 9.05 6.03 -17.23
N PHE A 106 7.73 5.85 -17.35
CA PHE A 106 6.95 5.11 -16.37
C PHE A 106 7.39 3.64 -16.30
N ALA A 107 7.64 3.00 -17.44
CA ALA A 107 8.11 1.63 -17.51
C ALA A 107 9.51 1.47 -16.89
N GLU A 108 10.42 2.40 -17.15
CA GLU A 108 11.77 2.39 -16.57
C GLU A 108 11.77 2.61 -15.05
N SER A 109 10.84 3.39 -14.52
CA SER A 109 10.76 3.72 -13.10
C SER A 109 9.82 2.78 -12.33
N PHE A 110 8.53 2.79 -12.66
CA PHE A 110 7.51 2.03 -11.92
C PHE A 110 7.54 0.53 -12.21
N MET A 111 7.77 0.13 -13.49
CA MET A 111 7.77 -1.27 -13.90
C MET A 111 9.16 -1.92 -13.84
N GLU A 112 10.20 -1.21 -13.37
CA GLU A 112 11.49 -1.83 -13.05
C GLU A 112 11.25 -3.05 -12.14
N LYS A 113 11.92 -4.17 -12.41
CA LYS A 113 11.61 -5.46 -11.80
C LYS A 113 11.61 -5.45 -10.28
N CYS A 114 12.65 -4.86 -9.67
CA CYS A 114 12.77 -4.78 -8.22
C CYS A 114 11.75 -3.82 -7.63
N HIS A 115 11.52 -2.69 -8.30
CA HIS A 115 10.53 -1.72 -7.86
C HIS A 115 9.11 -2.29 -7.95
N LEU A 116 8.73 -2.89 -9.09
CA LEU A 116 7.42 -3.51 -9.26
C LEU A 116 7.18 -4.65 -8.24
N ALA A 117 8.20 -5.46 -7.97
CA ALA A 117 8.12 -6.49 -6.93
C ALA A 117 7.87 -5.87 -5.55
N LYS A 118 8.55 -4.78 -5.20
CA LYS A 118 8.30 -4.05 -3.94
C LYS A 118 6.91 -3.44 -3.90
N MET A 119 6.45 -2.83 -5.00
CA MET A 119 5.09 -2.28 -5.08
C MET A 119 4.04 -3.34 -4.74
N ILE A 120 4.15 -4.52 -5.32
CA ILE A 120 3.20 -5.61 -5.09
C ILE A 120 3.37 -6.24 -3.69
N ALA A 121 4.60 -6.53 -3.27
CA ALA A 121 4.83 -7.28 -2.04
C ALA A 121 4.81 -6.40 -0.78
N ARG A 122 5.19 -5.12 -0.87
CA ARG A 122 5.35 -4.23 0.29
C ARG A 122 4.39 -3.04 0.31
N TYR A 123 4.03 -2.48 -0.87
CA TYR A 123 3.30 -1.20 -0.93
C TYR A 123 1.84 -1.35 -1.38
N MET A 124 1.34 -2.58 -1.44
CA MET A 124 -0.08 -2.84 -1.46
C MET A 124 -0.59 -2.93 -0.02
N VAL A 125 -1.78 -2.43 0.22
CA VAL A 125 -2.44 -2.46 1.53
C VAL A 125 -3.86 -3.01 1.36
N ILE A 126 -4.17 -4.03 2.13
CA ILE A 126 -5.51 -4.60 2.18
C ILE A 126 -6.31 -3.83 3.22
N ASN A 127 -7.41 -3.24 2.80
CA ASN A 127 -8.43 -2.73 3.70
C ASN A 127 -9.49 -3.82 3.87
N GLU A 128 -9.41 -4.56 4.96
CA GLU A 128 -10.28 -5.72 5.21
C GLU A 128 -11.75 -5.34 5.41
N THR A 129 -12.00 -4.17 5.98
CA THR A 129 -13.36 -3.68 6.24
C THR A 129 -14.10 -3.37 4.94
N ASP A 130 -13.45 -2.64 4.05
CA ASP A 130 -14.06 -2.19 2.78
C ASP A 130 -13.77 -3.18 1.63
N LYS A 131 -13.02 -4.26 1.90
CA LYS A 131 -12.54 -5.26 0.91
C LYS A 131 -11.83 -4.62 -0.27
N LEU A 132 -11.04 -3.60 0.02
CA LEU A 132 -10.28 -2.85 -0.97
C LEU A 132 -8.80 -3.23 -0.90
N LEU A 133 -8.24 -3.55 -2.05
CA LEU A 133 -6.81 -3.57 -2.23
C LEU A 133 -6.38 -2.15 -2.66
N MET A 134 -5.48 -1.54 -1.91
CA MET A 134 -5.00 -0.20 -2.19
C MET A 134 -3.52 -0.24 -2.58
N VAL A 135 -3.16 0.48 -3.63
CA VAL A 135 -1.77 0.73 -3.98
C VAL A 135 -1.35 2.11 -3.46
N MET A 136 -0.19 2.18 -2.84
CA MET A 136 0.31 3.45 -2.28
C MET A 136 0.67 4.44 -3.39
N ARG A 137 0.48 5.74 -3.08
CA ARG A 137 0.89 6.85 -3.94
C ARG A 137 2.40 7.06 -3.87
N PRO A 138 3.04 7.66 -4.90
CA PRO A 138 4.50 7.82 -4.94
C PRO A 138 5.09 8.44 -3.68
N TYR A 139 4.59 9.59 -3.26
CA TYR A 139 5.09 10.29 -2.06
C TYR A 139 4.93 9.48 -0.76
N GLN A 140 3.91 8.60 -0.70
CA GLN A 140 3.73 7.68 0.43
C GLN A 140 4.80 6.57 0.42
N VAL A 141 5.11 6.04 -0.76
CA VAL A 141 6.17 5.03 -0.93
C VAL A 141 7.51 5.62 -0.51
N TYR A 142 7.89 6.80 -1.03
CA TYR A 142 9.14 7.46 -0.67
C TYR A 142 9.22 7.82 0.82
N ALA A 143 8.09 8.25 1.41
CA ALA A 143 8.04 8.51 2.85
C ALA A 143 8.24 7.23 3.67
N VAL A 144 7.63 6.12 3.29
CA VAL A 144 7.85 4.82 3.95
C VAL A 144 9.30 4.37 3.82
N GLU A 145 9.88 4.47 2.61
CA GLU A 145 11.28 4.10 2.40
C GLU A 145 12.24 4.96 3.23
N ALA A 146 11.97 6.27 3.32
CA ALA A 146 12.76 7.17 4.16
C ALA A 146 12.65 6.82 5.65
N LEU A 147 11.44 6.52 6.15
CA LEU A 147 11.21 6.09 7.53
C LEU A 147 11.92 4.79 7.86
N VAL A 148 11.77 3.79 6.98
CA VAL A 148 12.42 2.47 7.16
C VAL A 148 13.94 2.61 7.18
N ARG A 149 14.50 3.33 6.21
CA ARG A 149 15.95 3.59 6.15
C ARG A 149 16.43 4.32 7.39
N GLN A 150 15.74 5.38 7.82
CA GLN A 150 16.10 6.14 9.03
C GLN A 150 16.11 5.24 10.27
N ALA A 151 15.11 4.39 10.42
CA ALA A 151 14.99 3.48 11.57
C ALA A 151 16.05 2.38 11.59
N LEU A 152 16.45 1.86 10.44
CA LEU A 152 17.35 0.70 10.34
C LEU A 152 18.83 1.10 10.23
N GLU A 153 19.12 2.19 9.54
CA GLU A 153 20.50 2.59 9.23
C GLU A 153 21.06 3.64 10.19
N THR A 154 20.19 4.31 10.96
CA THR A 154 20.63 5.37 11.87
C THR A 154 20.04 5.20 13.27
N LYS A 155 20.69 5.83 14.28
CA LYS A 155 20.14 5.97 15.64
C LYS A 155 19.54 7.35 15.88
N ASN A 156 19.42 8.15 14.83
CA ASN A 156 18.94 9.53 14.92
C ASN A 156 17.41 9.58 14.81
N ASN A 157 16.84 10.58 15.47
CA ASN A 157 15.43 10.90 15.29
C ASN A 157 15.18 11.42 13.86
N GLY A 158 13.94 11.28 13.39
CA GLY A 158 13.50 11.80 12.10
C GLY A 158 12.07 12.33 12.18
N TYR A 159 11.65 13.01 11.13
CA TYR A 159 10.28 13.46 10.96
C TYR A 159 9.88 13.43 9.48
N ILE A 160 8.59 13.28 9.23
CA ILE A 160 8.00 13.38 7.90
C ILE A 160 6.96 14.51 7.91
N TRP A 161 7.11 15.43 6.97
CA TRP A 161 6.16 16.51 6.81
C TRP A 161 5.06 16.13 5.82
N HIS A 162 3.87 15.87 6.34
CA HIS A 162 2.70 15.51 5.54
C HIS A 162 1.58 16.55 5.74
N THR A 163 0.92 16.94 4.66
CA THR A 163 -0.28 17.79 4.72
C THR A 163 -1.49 16.99 5.24
N THR A 164 -2.53 17.72 5.64
CA THR A 164 -3.80 17.09 6.01
C THR A 164 -4.40 16.33 4.81
N GLY A 165 -4.95 15.14 5.04
CA GLY A 165 -5.54 14.32 3.98
C GLY A 165 -4.54 13.59 3.07
N SER A 166 -3.22 13.70 3.29
CA SER A 166 -2.20 13.00 2.48
C SER A 166 -2.05 11.50 2.82
N GLY A 167 -2.82 10.97 3.78
CA GLY A 167 -2.72 9.58 4.21
C GLY A 167 -1.56 9.33 5.18
N LYS A 168 -1.34 10.24 6.14
CA LYS A 168 -0.35 10.08 7.22
C LYS A 168 -0.49 8.76 7.95
N THR A 169 -1.72 8.39 8.29
CA THR A 169 -2.05 7.14 9.01
C THR A 169 -1.58 5.92 8.23
N LEU A 170 -1.92 5.85 6.94
CA LEU A 170 -1.52 4.75 6.07
C LEU A 170 0.01 4.66 5.91
N THR A 171 0.67 5.80 5.70
CA THR A 171 2.13 5.87 5.53
C THR A 171 2.87 5.40 6.78
N SER A 172 2.49 5.93 7.95
CA SER A 172 3.13 5.59 9.22
C SER A 172 2.82 4.16 9.66
N PHE A 173 1.59 3.68 9.46
CA PHE A 173 1.23 2.29 9.70
C PHE A 173 2.07 1.34 8.83
N LYS A 174 2.16 1.61 7.52
CA LYS A 174 2.92 0.76 6.60
C LYS A 174 4.42 0.73 6.93
N ALA A 175 5.00 1.87 7.29
CA ALA A 175 6.38 1.93 7.75
C ALA A 175 6.58 1.10 9.03
N SER A 176 5.69 1.24 10.01
CA SER A 176 5.73 0.48 11.26
C SER A 176 5.60 -1.02 11.03
N GLN A 177 4.71 -1.44 10.12
CA GLN A 177 4.53 -2.84 9.75
C GLN A 177 5.80 -3.42 9.11
N ILE A 178 6.45 -2.68 8.19
CA ILE A 178 7.68 -3.13 7.55
C ILE A 178 8.83 -3.21 8.57
N ILE A 179 8.99 -2.20 9.42
CA ILE A 179 10.05 -2.18 10.44
C ILE A 179 9.85 -3.31 11.46
N ALA A 180 8.60 -3.62 11.83
CA ALA A 180 8.30 -4.69 12.77
C ALA A 180 8.60 -6.12 12.23
N GLN A 181 8.80 -6.27 10.91
CA GLN A 181 9.17 -7.53 10.28
C GLN A 181 10.69 -7.75 10.19
N GLU A 182 11.49 -6.73 10.52
CA GLU A 182 12.95 -6.81 10.47
C GLU A 182 13.50 -7.56 11.70
N GLU A 183 14.34 -8.56 11.48
CA GLU A 183 14.88 -9.43 12.54
C GLU A 183 15.67 -8.67 13.61
N SER A 184 16.25 -7.52 13.25
CA SER A 184 17.00 -6.66 14.17
C SER A 184 16.12 -5.83 15.11
N ILE A 185 14.80 -5.81 14.90
CA ILE A 185 13.83 -5.00 15.64
C ILE A 185 12.95 -5.92 16.52
N GLU A 186 13.09 -5.79 17.82
CA GLU A 186 12.26 -6.59 18.75
C GLU A 186 10.83 -6.05 18.88
N LYS A 187 10.68 -4.72 18.90
CA LYS A 187 9.40 -4.04 19.10
C LYS A 187 9.31 -2.71 18.37
N VAL A 188 8.16 -2.45 17.81
CA VAL A 188 7.77 -1.14 17.28
C VAL A 188 6.59 -0.62 18.08
N PHE A 189 6.73 0.57 18.64
CA PHE A 189 5.64 1.28 19.33
C PHE A 189 5.11 2.40 18.46
N PHE A 190 3.86 2.28 18.09
CA PHE A 190 3.15 3.36 17.42
C PHE A 190 2.36 4.16 18.46
N LEU A 191 2.82 5.39 18.72
CA LEU A 191 2.22 6.26 19.72
C LEU A 191 1.31 7.29 19.07
N VAL A 192 0.08 7.37 19.55
CA VAL A 192 -0.90 8.37 19.11
C VAL A 192 -1.35 9.23 20.28
N ASP A 193 -1.74 10.49 20.00
CA ASP A 193 -2.37 11.32 21.01
C ASP A 193 -3.78 10.76 21.33
N ARG A 194 -4.22 10.89 22.57
CA ARG A 194 -5.56 10.49 23.00
C ARG A 194 -6.68 11.21 22.24
N LYS A 195 -6.41 12.45 21.79
CA LYS A 195 -7.35 13.24 20.98
C LYS A 195 -7.51 12.74 19.56
N ASP A 196 -6.45 12.12 19.01
CA ASP A 196 -6.44 11.54 17.66
C ASP A 196 -6.92 10.09 17.62
N LEU A 197 -7.10 9.47 18.79
CA LEU A 197 -7.78 8.17 18.99
C LEU A 197 -9.29 8.34 19.11
N ASP A 198 -9.87 9.24 18.35
CA ASP A 198 -11.29 9.17 18.12
C ASP A 198 -11.59 7.86 17.34
N SER A 199 -12.86 7.48 17.33
CA SER A 199 -13.33 6.24 16.69
C SER A 199 -12.86 6.08 15.23
N GLN A 200 -12.45 7.16 14.58
CA GLN A 200 -12.08 7.21 13.17
C GLN A 200 -10.63 6.73 12.92
N THR A 201 -9.65 7.24 13.66
CA THR A 201 -8.23 6.80 13.54
C THR A 201 -8.09 5.34 13.92
N LEU A 202 -8.81 4.91 14.94
CA LEU A 202 -8.84 3.53 15.38
C LEU A 202 -9.48 2.60 14.34
N ALA A 203 -10.60 3.03 13.77
CA ALA A 203 -11.25 2.31 12.70
C ALA A 203 -10.32 2.20 11.47
N GLU A 204 -9.52 3.23 11.17
CA GLU A 204 -8.53 3.19 10.09
C GLU A 204 -7.43 2.15 10.37
N PHE A 205 -6.90 2.07 11.59
CA PHE A 205 -5.89 1.07 11.93
C PHE A 205 -6.45 -0.36 11.90
N ASN A 206 -7.63 -0.58 12.47
CA ASN A 206 -8.29 -1.88 12.44
C ASN A 206 -8.71 -2.31 11.02
N LYS A 207 -8.85 -1.36 10.08
CA LYS A 207 -9.05 -1.67 8.66
C LYS A 207 -7.84 -2.35 8.03
N PHE A 208 -6.63 -2.02 8.51
CA PHE A 208 -5.38 -2.51 7.92
C PHE A 208 -4.83 -3.76 8.62
N GLU A 209 -5.11 -3.93 9.89
CA GLU A 209 -4.72 -5.11 10.66
C GLU A 209 -5.71 -5.30 11.83
N ALA A 210 -6.57 -6.31 11.70
CA ALA A 210 -7.53 -6.67 12.74
C ALA A 210 -6.78 -7.03 14.04
N ASP A 211 -7.28 -6.56 15.18
CA ASP A 211 -6.69 -6.79 16.51
C ASP A 211 -5.26 -6.22 16.75
N SER A 212 -4.72 -5.43 15.84
CA SER A 212 -3.44 -4.74 16.06
C SER A 212 -3.55 -3.63 17.11
N VAL A 213 -4.76 -3.17 17.36
CA VAL A 213 -5.07 -2.10 18.28
C VAL A 213 -5.78 -2.66 19.51
N ASP A 214 -5.04 -2.85 20.59
CA ASP A 214 -5.66 -3.14 21.89
C ASP A 214 -6.09 -1.84 22.56
N MET A 215 -7.39 -1.56 22.49
CA MET A 215 -8.06 -0.40 23.08
C MET A 215 -8.25 -0.48 24.59
N THR A 216 -7.52 -1.31 25.27
CA THR A 216 -7.73 -1.42 26.71
C THR A 216 -7.19 -0.20 27.45
N ASP A 217 -8.02 0.40 28.28
CA ASP A 217 -7.61 1.46 29.22
C ASP A 217 -6.67 0.94 30.33
N ASN A 218 -6.26 -0.29 30.24
CA ASN A 218 -5.49 -0.98 31.26
C ASN A 218 -4.00 -1.03 30.92
N THR A 219 -3.19 -0.30 31.68
CA THR A 219 -1.71 -0.29 31.60
C THR A 219 -1.13 -1.71 31.78
N TYR A 220 -1.77 -2.58 32.55
CA TYR A 220 -1.33 -3.95 32.74
C TYR A 220 -1.33 -4.78 31.45
N LYS A 221 -2.34 -4.62 30.60
CA LYS A 221 -2.36 -5.29 29.28
C LYS A 221 -1.24 -4.79 28.36
N LEU A 222 -0.94 -3.48 28.40
CA LEU A 222 0.19 -2.92 27.64
C LEU A 222 1.50 -3.56 28.09
N LEU A 223 1.75 -3.65 29.40
CA LEU A 223 2.95 -4.30 29.94
C LEU A 223 3.05 -5.78 29.53
N LYS A 224 1.92 -6.50 29.55
CA LYS A 224 1.89 -7.89 29.07
C LYS A 224 2.23 -7.99 27.57
N GLN A 225 1.71 -7.11 26.74
CA GLN A 225 2.04 -7.07 25.30
C GLN A 225 3.51 -6.69 25.04
N MET A 226 4.09 -5.82 25.87
CA MET A 226 5.51 -5.49 25.81
C MET A 226 6.40 -6.72 26.00
N GLY A 227 6.03 -7.64 26.89
CA GLY A 227 6.72 -8.91 27.13
C GLY A 227 6.42 -10.00 26.08
N ASP A 228 5.39 -9.85 25.27
CA ASP A 228 4.97 -10.85 24.29
C ASP A 228 5.72 -10.72 22.98
N ARG A 229 6.65 -11.63 22.72
CA ARG A 229 7.47 -11.65 21.49
C ARG A 229 6.67 -11.89 20.20
N THR A 230 5.45 -12.42 20.31
CA THR A 230 4.60 -12.67 19.14
C THR A 230 3.92 -11.40 18.60
N LYS A 231 4.00 -10.29 19.35
CA LYS A 231 3.41 -8.99 18.99
C LYS A 231 4.50 -7.95 18.75
N PRO A 232 5.13 -7.92 17.58
CA PRO A 232 6.23 -7.00 17.29
C PRO A 232 5.78 -5.54 17.12
N LEU A 233 4.53 -5.30 16.75
CA LEU A 233 3.93 -3.95 16.59
C LEU A 233 2.88 -3.72 17.68
N ILE A 234 3.03 -2.65 18.45
CA ILE A 234 2.11 -2.25 19.51
C ILE A 234 1.62 -0.82 19.27
N LEU A 235 0.33 -0.66 19.11
CA LEU A 235 -0.30 0.66 19.03
C LEU A 235 -0.84 1.05 20.42
N THR A 236 -0.46 2.23 20.91
CA THR A 236 -0.92 2.73 22.20
C THR A 236 -0.95 4.26 22.23
N THR A 237 -1.54 4.83 23.29
CA THR A 237 -1.51 6.27 23.48
C THR A 237 -0.26 6.72 24.24
N ILE A 238 0.16 7.97 24.01
CA ILE A 238 1.26 8.59 24.75
C ILE A 238 1.00 8.50 26.27
N GLN A 239 -0.25 8.72 26.72
CA GLN A 239 -0.62 8.68 28.13
C GLN A 239 -0.48 7.27 28.75
N LYS A 240 -0.91 6.24 28.02
CA LYS A 240 -0.77 4.84 28.47
C LYS A 240 0.69 4.44 28.55
N MET A 241 1.48 4.79 27.54
CA MET A 241 2.91 4.54 27.54
C MET A 241 3.60 5.24 28.73
N ALA A 242 3.29 6.51 28.98
CA ALA A 242 3.83 7.25 30.12
C ALA A 242 3.45 6.62 31.48
N ASN A 243 2.24 6.08 31.61
CA ASN A 243 1.81 5.36 32.81
C ASN A 243 2.51 4.00 32.96
N ALA A 244 2.72 3.29 31.85
CA ALA A 244 3.46 2.02 31.87
C ALA A 244 4.90 2.22 32.36
N VAL A 245 5.61 3.21 31.80
CA VAL A 245 6.99 3.54 32.22
C VAL A 245 7.05 3.95 33.69
N LYS A 246 6.08 4.75 34.17
CA LYS A 246 6.02 5.14 35.59
C LYS A 246 5.70 3.96 36.53
N SER A 247 4.96 2.95 36.07
CA SER A 247 4.64 1.78 36.90
C SER A 247 5.82 0.82 37.06
N GLU A 248 6.67 0.66 36.06
CA GLU A 248 7.91 -0.12 36.15
C GLU A 248 8.89 0.48 37.16
N HIS A 249 8.99 1.82 37.24
CA HIS A 249 9.84 2.48 38.26
C HIS A 249 9.37 2.30 39.69
N LYS A 250 8.15 1.74 39.93
CA LYS A 250 7.65 1.43 41.28
C LYS A 250 7.83 -0.03 41.69
N VAL A 251 8.36 -0.86 40.80
CA VAL A 251 8.56 -2.30 41.01
C VAL A 251 10.05 -2.66 41.22
N ILE A 252 10.93 -1.66 41.13
CA ILE A 252 12.33 -1.70 41.55
C ILE A 252 12.41 -0.90 42.87
#